data_450c8493853e94bda8a65ff27546fdf6
#
_entry.id   450c8493853e94bda8a65ff27546fdf6
#
_cell.length_a   1.000
_cell.length_b   1.000
_cell.length_c   1.000
_cell.angle_alpha   90.00
_cell.angle_beta   90.00
_cell.angle_gamma   90.00
#
_symmetry.space_group_name_H-M   'P 1'
#
loop_
_entity.id
_entity.type
_entity.pdbx_description
1 polymer ?
#
loop_
_entity_poly.entity_id
_entity_poly.type
_entity_poly.pdbx_seq_one_letter_code
_entity_poly.pdbx_strand_id
1 'polypeptide(L)'
;MSFRLIIVIVGLLVSCFSMAQNSEPTKQKNEKVATFAGGCFWCVEEAFEKMPGVREVISGYSGGDEANPTYEQVSAGKTGHTEAAQIYYNPDVVSYAALLQKLWRISDPTDNDGQFVDRGKQYRPAVFYHNDEQKRIAMESREWLDKNGPFPDPVVIEITPF
;
A
#
# COMPACT_ATOMS: atom_id res chain seq x y z
N MET A 1 -7.28 -17.20 -74.28
CA MET A 1 -8.18 -16.65 -73.23
C MET A 1 -7.67 -17.13 -71.90
N SER A 2 -6.94 -16.25 -71.18
CA SER A 2 -6.35 -16.60 -69.88
C SER A 2 -7.18 -16.01 -68.77
N PHE A 3 -7.77 -16.87 -67.94
CA PHE A 3 -8.48 -16.48 -66.72
C PHE A 3 -7.46 -16.22 -65.61
N ARG A 4 -7.37 -14.99 -65.15
CA ARG A 4 -6.59 -14.62 -63.94
C ARG A 4 -7.49 -14.76 -62.70
N LEU A 5 -7.13 -15.70 -61.85
CA LEU A 5 -7.76 -15.90 -60.56
C LEU A 5 -7.21 -14.86 -59.59
N ILE A 6 -8.05 -13.93 -59.11
CA ILE A 6 -7.71 -12.96 -58.07
C ILE A 6 -8.06 -13.60 -56.72
N ILE A 7 -7.03 -13.95 -55.94
CA ILE A 7 -7.18 -14.40 -54.56
C ILE A 7 -7.24 -13.16 -53.68
N VAL A 8 -8.43 -12.90 -53.09
CA VAL A 8 -8.59 -11.86 -52.05
C VAL A 8 -8.28 -12.49 -50.72
N ILE A 9 -7.13 -12.13 -50.14
CA ILE A 9 -6.77 -12.51 -48.76
C ILE A 9 -7.45 -11.52 -47.80
N VAL A 10 -8.53 -11.96 -47.17
CA VAL A 10 -9.14 -11.23 -46.07
C VAL A 10 -8.31 -11.51 -44.80
N GLY A 11 -7.46 -10.55 -44.43
CA GLY A 11 -6.71 -10.58 -43.20
C GLY A 11 -7.63 -10.33 -41.98
N LEU A 12 -7.92 -11.36 -41.22
CA LEU A 12 -8.54 -11.22 -39.89
C LEU A 12 -7.51 -10.60 -38.92
N LEU A 13 -7.66 -9.31 -38.64
CA LEU A 13 -6.98 -8.65 -37.52
C LEU A 13 -7.67 -9.09 -36.24
N VAL A 14 -7.13 -10.13 -35.57
CA VAL A 14 -7.48 -10.47 -34.20
C VAL A 14 -6.82 -9.44 -33.29
N SER A 15 -7.59 -8.45 -32.84
CA SER A 15 -7.17 -7.52 -31.80
C SER A 15 -7.13 -8.30 -30.47
N CYS A 16 -5.93 -8.72 -30.03
CA CYS A 16 -5.72 -9.17 -28.67
C CYS A 16 -5.87 -7.98 -27.71
N PHE A 17 -7.07 -7.81 -27.18
CA PHE A 17 -7.27 -6.98 -26.00
C PHE A 17 -6.67 -7.75 -24.81
N SER A 18 -5.42 -7.46 -24.45
CA SER A 18 -4.85 -7.87 -23.17
C SER A 18 -5.55 -7.07 -22.07
N MET A 19 -6.56 -7.67 -21.46
CA MET A 19 -7.02 -7.22 -20.16
C MET A 19 -5.87 -7.48 -19.17
N ALA A 20 -5.22 -6.42 -18.73
CA ALA A 20 -4.35 -6.48 -17.55
C ALA A 20 -5.26 -6.83 -16.37
N GLN A 21 -5.32 -8.11 -16.02
CA GLN A 21 -5.89 -8.55 -14.76
C GLN A 21 -4.91 -8.08 -13.68
N ASN A 22 -5.36 -7.17 -12.82
CA ASN A 22 -4.74 -6.92 -11.53
C ASN A 22 -4.91 -8.21 -10.70
N SER A 23 -4.04 -9.20 -10.93
CA SER A 23 -3.96 -10.36 -10.08
C SER A 23 -3.18 -9.96 -8.83
N GLU A 24 -3.82 -10.04 -7.67
CA GLU A 24 -3.07 -10.02 -6.41
C GLU A 24 -1.94 -11.05 -6.48
N PRO A 25 -0.74 -10.70 -5.97
CA PRO A 25 0.39 -11.62 -6.03
C PRO A 25 0.07 -12.90 -5.27
N THR A 26 0.42 -14.05 -5.85
CA THR A 26 0.18 -15.35 -5.24
C THR A 26 0.93 -15.45 -3.92
N LYS A 27 0.17 -15.49 -2.80
CA LYS A 27 0.71 -15.60 -1.44
C LYS A 27 1.52 -16.87 -1.27
N GLN A 28 2.76 -16.73 -0.79
CA GLN A 28 3.61 -17.88 -0.49
C GLN A 28 3.18 -18.58 0.82
N LYS A 29 3.58 -19.85 0.99
CA LYS A 29 3.31 -20.60 2.23
C LYS A 29 3.95 -19.87 3.43
N ASN A 30 3.16 -19.66 4.50
CA ASN A 30 3.50 -18.90 5.71
C ASN A 30 3.63 -17.37 5.54
N GLU A 31 3.40 -16.82 4.35
CA GLU A 31 3.46 -15.38 4.14
C GLU A 31 2.31 -14.66 4.84
N LYS A 32 2.62 -13.56 5.49
CA LYS A 32 1.66 -12.62 6.09
C LYS A 32 1.66 -11.30 5.32
N VAL A 33 0.62 -10.51 5.54
CA VAL A 33 0.42 -9.20 4.93
C VAL A 33 0.31 -8.14 6.03
N ALA A 34 0.94 -6.99 5.82
CA ALA A 34 0.75 -5.77 6.60
C ALA A 34 0.40 -4.63 5.63
N THR A 35 -0.42 -3.67 6.04
CA THR A 35 -0.74 -2.50 5.21
C THR A 35 -0.56 -1.23 6.02
N PHE A 36 0.28 -0.32 5.50
CA PHE A 36 0.64 0.92 6.16
C PHE A 36 0.54 2.11 5.20
N ALA A 37 0.18 3.26 5.76
CA ALA A 37 0.30 4.57 5.15
C ALA A 37 1.32 5.41 5.91
N GLY A 38 2.11 6.21 5.23
CA GLY A 38 3.19 7.01 5.84
C GLY A 38 3.70 8.11 4.91
N GLY A 39 2.78 8.82 4.23
CA GLY A 39 3.09 9.80 3.20
C GLY A 39 3.07 9.20 1.80
N CYS A 40 3.92 9.70 0.91
CA CYS A 40 4.05 9.18 -0.44
C CYS A 40 4.31 7.66 -0.45
N PHE A 41 3.41 6.92 -1.08
CA PHE A 41 3.47 5.44 -1.10
C PHE A 41 4.74 4.88 -1.74
N TRP A 42 5.36 5.58 -2.72
CA TRP A 42 6.64 5.17 -3.30
C TRP A 42 7.80 5.24 -2.28
N CYS A 43 7.77 6.23 -1.38
CA CYS A 43 8.76 6.32 -0.30
C CYS A 43 8.58 5.20 0.73
N VAL A 44 7.33 4.86 1.05
CA VAL A 44 6.98 3.75 1.94
C VAL A 44 7.40 2.42 1.29
N GLU A 45 7.03 2.17 0.03
CA GLU A 45 7.40 0.99 -0.75
C GLU A 45 8.92 0.79 -0.74
N GLU A 46 9.70 1.79 -1.17
CA GLU A 46 11.18 1.72 -1.19
C GLU A 46 11.78 1.39 0.18
N ALA A 47 11.20 1.95 1.25
CA ALA A 47 11.70 1.73 2.60
C ALA A 47 11.48 0.30 3.10
N PHE A 48 10.36 -0.33 2.73
CA PHE A 48 10.03 -1.70 3.15
C PHE A 48 10.62 -2.76 2.25
N GLU A 49 10.73 -2.56 0.94
CA GLU A 49 11.36 -3.51 0.01
C GLU A 49 12.80 -3.88 0.41
N LYS A 50 13.52 -2.97 1.07
CA LYS A 50 14.89 -3.18 1.54
C LYS A 50 14.98 -4.01 2.83
N MET A 51 13.86 -4.39 3.44
CA MET A 51 13.85 -5.14 4.70
C MET A 51 14.02 -6.65 4.45
N PRO A 52 14.98 -7.30 5.10
CA PRO A 52 15.07 -8.76 5.07
C PRO A 52 13.76 -9.40 5.53
N GLY A 53 13.27 -10.38 4.76
CA GLY A 53 11.99 -11.04 5.04
C GLY A 53 10.77 -10.41 4.38
N VAL A 54 10.89 -9.24 3.80
CA VAL A 54 9.89 -8.67 2.89
C VAL A 54 10.15 -9.22 1.49
N ARG A 55 9.12 -9.77 0.85
CA ARG A 55 9.20 -10.30 -0.51
C ARG A 55 8.76 -9.28 -1.54
N GLU A 56 7.72 -8.53 -1.22
CA GLU A 56 7.07 -7.63 -2.16
C GLU A 56 6.32 -6.53 -1.40
N VAL A 57 6.30 -5.36 -1.95
CA VAL A 57 5.49 -4.24 -1.48
C VAL A 57 4.68 -3.72 -2.66
N ILE A 58 3.40 -3.44 -2.44
CA ILE A 58 2.48 -2.96 -3.48
C ILE A 58 1.89 -1.65 -3.03
N SER A 59 2.17 -0.60 -3.78
CA SER A 59 1.56 0.71 -3.60
C SER A 59 0.10 0.72 -4.02
N GLY A 60 -0.76 1.39 -3.25
CA GLY A 60 -2.19 1.50 -3.51
C GLY A 60 -2.86 2.50 -2.57
N TYR A 61 -4.15 2.33 -2.36
CA TYR A 61 -4.97 3.25 -1.58
C TYR A 61 -5.82 2.49 -0.57
N SER A 62 -5.97 3.04 0.65
CA SER A 62 -6.80 2.44 1.70
C SER A 62 -7.46 3.50 2.58
N GLY A 63 -8.50 3.11 3.32
CA GLY A 63 -9.16 3.93 4.33
C GLY A 63 -10.25 4.86 3.82
N GLY A 64 -10.60 4.82 2.54
CA GLY A 64 -11.76 5.49 1.94
C GLY A 64 -12.86 4.52 1.56
N ASP A 65 -14.04 5.05 1.27
CA ASP A 65 -15.23 4.28 0.87
C ASP A 65 -15.38 4.14 -0.65
N GLU A 66 -14.61 4.91 -1.43
CA GLU A 66 -14.73 4.96 -2.87
C GLU A 66 -14.16 3.70 -3.52
N ALA A 67 -14.97 3.01 -4.30
CA ALA A 67 -14.53 1.83 -5.04
C ALA A 67 -13.64 2.21 -6.24
N ASN A 68 -12.50 1.53 -6.39
CA ASN A 68 -11.56 1.70 -7.49
C ASN A 68 -11.14 3.17 -7.72
N PRO A 69 -10.62 3.88 -6.70
CA PRO A 69 -10.18 5.25 -6.86
C PRO A 69 -9.02 5.36 -7.84
N THR A 70 -9.00 6.43 -8.63
CA THR A 70 -7.86 6.72 -9.50
C THR A 70 -6.80 7.54 -8.77
N TYR A 71 -5.58 7.52 -9.30
CA TYR A 71 -4.48 8.33 -8.77
C TYR A 71 -4.85 9.83 -8.72
N GLU A 72 -5.47 10.34 -9.80
CA GLU A 72 -5.88 11.74 -9.89
C GLU A 72 -6.95 12.12 -8.85
N GLN A 73 -7.81 11.18 -8.47
CA GLN A 73 -8.83 11.41 -7.44
C GLN A 73 -8.18 11.47 -6.05
N VAL A 74 -7.32 10.51 -5.74
CA VAL A 74 -6.66 10.44 -4.43
C VAL A 74 -5.67 11.58 -4.24
N SER A 75 -4.76 11.78 -5.20
CA SER A 75 -3.75 12.84 -5.12
C SER A 75 -4.35 14.25 -5.05
N ALA A 76 -5.52 14.45 -5.66
CA ALA A 76 -6.26 15.70 -5.55
C ALA A 76 -7.08 15.84 -4.24
N GLY A 77 -7.02 14.87 -3.31
CA GLY A 77 -7.75 14.87 -2.06
C GLY A 77 -9.27 14.77 -2.23
N LYS A 78 -9.75 14.13 -3.30
CA LYS A 78 -11.18 14.01 -3.63
C LYS A 78 -11.82 12.72 -3.09
N THR A 79 -11.06 11.91 -2.36
CA THR A 79 -11.49 10.65 -1.76
C THR A 79 -11.15 10.60 -0.29
N GLY A 80 -11.75 9.65 0.45
CA GLY A 80 -11.37 9.34 1.83
C GLY A 80 -10.09 8.52 1.95
N HIS A 81 -9.55 8.04 0.83
CA HIS A 81 -8.35 7.21 0.81
C HIS A 81 -7.07 7.96 1.18
N THR A 82 -6.11 7.23 1.74
CA THR A 82 -4.71 7.63 1.84
C THR A 82 -3.85 6.73 0.97
N GLU A 83 -2.73 7.25 0.50
CA GLU A 83 -1.68 6.46 -0.12
C GLU A 83 -1.15 5.45 0.89
N ALA A 84 -1.11 4.18 0.51
CA ALA A 84 -0.75 3.07 1.37
C ALA A 84 0.12 2.06 0.62
N ALA A 85 0.88 1.27 1.38
CA ALA A 85 1.67 0.16 0.87
C ALA A 85 1.25 -1.14 1.55
N GLN A 86 1.00 -2.18 0.75
CA GLN A 86 0.71 -3.52 1.21
C GLN A 86 1.99 -4.36 1.14
N ILE A 87 2.43 -4.87 2.30
CA ILE A 87 3.73 -5.48 2.52
C ILE A 87 3.54 -6.98 2.72
N TYR A 88 4.08 -7.78 1.82
CA TYR A 88 4.10 -9.24 1.91
C TYR A 88 5.40 -9.69 2.57
N TYR A 89 5.33 -10.36 3.71
CA TYR A 89 6.49 -10.68 4.51
C TYR A 89 6.46 -12.10 5.11
N ASN A 90 7.64 -12.67 5.29
CA ASN A 90 7.84 -13.93 6.00
C ASN A 90 7.98 -13.67 7.52
N PRO A 91 7.01 -14.07 8.35
CA PRO A 91 7.03 -13.83 9.80
C PRO A 91 8.14 -14.59 10.54
N ASP A 92 8.75 -15.60 9.92
CA ASP A 92 9.89 -16.31 10.48
C ASP A 92 11.20 -15.51 10.35
N VAL A 93 11.23 -14.48 9.50
CA VAL A 93 12.40 -13.62 9.25
C VAL A 93 12.20 -12.22 9.85
N VAL A 94 11.02 -11.63 9.65
CA VAL A 94 10.70 -10.29 10.17
C VAL A 94 9.34 -10.30 10.86
N SER A 95 9.27 -9.77 12.08
CA SER A 95 8.00 -9.70 12.82
C SER A 95 7.17 -8.48 12.41
N TYR A 96 5.85 -8.56 12.62
CA TYR A 96 4.96 -7.41 12.43
C TYR A 96 5.36 -6.19 13.28
N ALA A 97 5.83 -6.44 14.52
CA ALA A 97 6.34 -5.38 15.38
C ALA A 97 7.59 -4.68 14.79
N ALA A 98 8.47 -5.43 14.11
CA ALA A 98 9.62 -4.84 13.43
C ALA A 98 9.21 -3.99 12.22
N LEU A 99 8.15 -4.39 11.49
CA LEU A 99 7.56 -3.56 10.41
C LEU A 99 6.96 -2.26 10.98
N LEU A 100 6.24 -2.32 12.11
CA LEU A 100 5.75 -1.11 12.79
C LEU A 100 6.88 -0.19 13.22
N GLN A 101 7.96 -0.74 13.81
CA GLN A 101 9.13 0.06 14.17
C GLN A 101 9.77 0.75 12.95
N LYS A 102 9.73 0.11 11.79
CA LYS A 102 10.19 0.75 10.54
C LYS A 102 9.25 1.90 10.15
N LEU A 103 7.93 1.71 10.22
CA LEU A 103 6.95 2.76 9.96
C LEU A 103 7.20 4.00 10.84
N TRP A 104 7.38 3.80 12.15
CA TRP A 104 7.67 4.90 13.10
C TRP A 104 8.96 5.69 12.83
N ARG A 105 9.86 5.12 12.05
CA ARG A 105 11.13 5.77 11.67
C ARG A 105 11.07 6.52 10.34
N ILE A 106 10.12 6.18 9.50
CA ILE A 106 9.99 6.77 8.15
C ILE A 106 8.81 7.74 8.04
N SER A 107 7.97 7.82 9.08
CA SER A 107 6.85 8.74 9.14
C SER A 107 6.81 9.49 10.46
N ASP A 108 6.15 10.65 10.46
CA ASP A 108 5.81 11.38 11.67
C ASP A 108 4.41 10.94 12.16
N PRO A 109 4.32 10.16 13.24
CA PRO A 109 3.06 9.65 13.74
C PRO A 109 2.21 10.71 14.47
N THR A 110 2.71 11.93 14.64
CA THR A 110 2.01 13.05 15.28
C THR A 110 1.31 13.97 14.28
N ASP A 111 1.59 13.82 12.97
CA ASP A 111 1.00 14.63 11.91
C ASP A 111 -0.07 13.82 11.13
N ASN A 112 -1.34 14.14 11.32
CA ASN A 112 -2.46 13.46 10.65
C ASN A 112 -2.97 14.18 9.38
N ASP A 113 -2.27 15.23 8.93
CA ASP A 113 -2.65 16.02 7.74
C ASP A 113 -1.55 16.02 6.67
N GLY A 114 -0.78 14.96 6.64
CA GLY A 114 0.27 14.73 5.66
C GLY A 114 1.54 14.18 6.25
N GLN A 115 2.60 14.18 5.43
CA GLN A 115 3.95 13.79 5.87
C GLN A 115 4.98 14.68 5.18
N PHE A 116 5.81 15.35 5.95
CA PHE A 116 6.88 16.22 5.48
C PHE A 116 6.36 17.27 4.47
N VAL A 117 6.78 17.18 3.21
CA VAL A 117 6.40 18.08 2.12
C VAL A 117 5.07 17.72 1.47
N ASP A 118 4.63 16.48 1.61
CA ASP A 118 3.36 15.98 1.06
C ASP A 118 2.23 16.27 2.04
N ARG A 119 1.39 17.25 1.69
CA ARG A 119 0.33 17.75 2.58
C ARG A 119 -1.05 17.32 2.12
N GLY A 120 -1.92 17.05 3.10
CA GLY A 120 -3.30 16.64 2.91
C GLY A 120 -3.57 15.22 3.41
N LYS A 121 -4.84 14.93 3.66
CA LYS A 121 -5.28 13.64 4.26
C LYS A 121 -4.94 12.41 3.42
N GLN A 122 -4.74 12.56 2.12
CA GLN A 122 -4.28 11.50 1.24
C GLN A 122 -2.83 11.06 1.52
N TYR A 123 -2.10 11.78 2.37
CA TYR A 123 -0.76 11.45 2.82
C TYR A 123 -0.68 11.23 4.34
N ARG A 124 -1.83 11.10 5.02
CA ARG A 124 -1.86 10.85 6.47
C ARG A 124 -1.26 9.49 6.81
N PRO A 125 -0.56 9.34 7.93
CA PRO A 125 -0.08 8.05 8.39
C PRO A 125 -1.24 7.21 8.95
N ALA A 126 -1.22 5.91 8.66
CA ALA A 126 -2.20 4.97 9.18
C ALA A 126 -1.65 3.53 9.23
N VAL A 127 -2.21 2.73 10.11
CA VAL A 127 -2.03 1.28 10.17
C VAL A 127 -3.36 0.61 9.86
N PHE A 128 -3.41 -0.18 8.79
CA PHE A 128 -4.57 -0.99 8.41
C PHE A 128 -4.33 -2.43 8.85
N TYR A 129 -5.02 -2.88 9.92
CA TYR A 129 -4.82 -4.22 10.44
C TYR A 129 -5.70 -5.26 9.75
N HIS A 130 -5.15 -6.44 9.48
CA HIS A 130 -5.84 -7.57 8.83
C HIS A 130 -6.41 -8.60 9.83
N ASN A 131 -6.06 -8.49 11.11
CA ASN A 131 -6.54 -9.38 12.18
C ASN A 131 -6.33 -8.76 13.57
N ASP A 132 -6.92 -9.40 14.60
CA ASP A 132 -6.88 -8.91 15.96
C ASP A 132 -5.46 -8.91 16.57
N GLU A 133 -4.58 -9.82 16.16
CA GLU A 133 -3.18 -9.83 16.62
C GLU A 133 -2.45 -8.57 16.12
N GLN A 134 -2.59 -8.23 14.84
CA GLN A 134 -2.02 -7.00 14.29
C GLN A 134 -2.58 -5.76 14.97
N LYS A 135 -3.91 -5.72 15.18
CA LYS A 135 -4.56 -4.64 15.93
C LYS A 135 -3.94 -4.45 17.30
N ARG A 136 -3.85 -5.53 18.07
CA ARG A 136 -3.28 -5.48 19.42
C ARG A 136 -1.83 -4.97 19.42
N ILE A 137 -0.99 -5.53 18.56
CA ILE A 137 0.43 -5.15 18.47
C ILE A 137 0.57 -3.68 18.03
N ALA A 138 -0.24 -3.22 17.07
CA ALA A 138 -0.22 -1.84 16.61
C ALA A 138 -0.64 -0.86 17.71
N MET A 139 -1.70 -1.16 18.45
CA MET A 139 -2.17 -0.32 19.56
C MET A 139 -1.15 -0.25 20.69
N GLU A 140 -0.58 -1.38 21.12
CA GLU A 140 0.47 -1.44 22.11
C GLU A 140 1.72 -0.65 21.69
N SER A 141 2.11 -0.79 20.42
CA SER A 141 3.26 -0.07 19.87
C SER A 141 3.02 1.45 19.82
N ARG A 142 1.81 1.88 19.42
CA ARG A 142 1.42 3.30 19.43
C ARG A 142 1.43 3.86 20.84
N GLU A 143 0.83 3.15 21.81
CA GLU A 143 0.80 3.58 23.22
C GLU A 143 2.21 3.69 23.82
N TRP A 144 3.07 2.74 23.49
CA TRP A 144 4.47 2.80 23.93
C TRP A 144 5.19 4.00 23.31
N LEU A 145 4.97 4.25 22.01
CA LEU A 145 5.59 5.36 21.28
C LEU A 145 5.12 6.71 21.81
N ASP A 146 3.83 6.85 22.12
CA ASP A 146 3.25 8.06 22.70
C ASP A 146 3.86 8.41 24.07
N LYS A 147 4.13 7.36 24.89
CA LYS A 147 4.70 7.55 26.23
C LYS A 147 6.21 7.71 26.27
N ASN A 148 6.93 7.08 25.33
CA ASN A 148 8.39 6.91 25.43
C ASN A 148 9.13 7.36 24.18
N GLY A 149 8.40 7.77 23.14
CA GLY A 149 8.98 8.21 21.86
C GLY A 149 9.63 9.58 21.95
N PRO A 150 10.36 9.98 20.91
CA PRO A 150 11.05 11.28 20.86
C PRO A 150 10.15 12.44 20.45
N PHE A 151 8.85 12.21 20.29
CA PHE A 151 7.92 13.20 19.76
C PHE A 151 7.41 14.13 20.87
N PRO A 152 7.41 15.47 20.66
CA PRO A 152 6.88 16.41 21.63
C PRO A 152 5.35 16.46 21.64
N ASP A 153 4.72 16.06 20.52
CA ASP A 153 3.27 16.07 20.34
C ASP A 153 2.69 14.64 20.46
N PRO A 154 1.40 14.52 20.81
CA PRO A 154 0.74 13.22 20.93
C PRO A 154 0.76 12.42 19.62
N VAL A 155 0.88 11.10 19.72
CA VAL A 155 0.78 10.19 18.58
C VAL A 155 -0.67 10.05 18.15
N VAL A 156 -0.98 10.55 16.95
CA VAL A 156 -2.36 10.63 16.40
C VAL A 156 -2.63 9.64 15.28
N ILE A 157 -1.65 8.81 14.90
CA ILE A 157 -1.78 7.85 13.81
C ILE A 157 -3.02 6.95 13.94
N GLU A 158 -3.76 6.79 12.86
CA GLU A 158 -4.94 5.92 12.81
C GLU A 158 -4.54 4.44 12.85
N ILE A 159 -5.32 3.62 13.61
CA ILE A 159 -5.24 2.16 13.58
C ILE A 159 -6.65 1.64 13.31
N THR A 160 -6.90 1.19 12.09
CA THR A 160 -8.23 0.88 11.57
C THR A 160 -8.21 -0.47 10.82
N PRO A 161 -9.35 -1.18 10.65
CA PRO A 161 -9.39 -2.39 9.84
C PRO A 161 -9.07 -2.08 8.36
N PHE A 162 -8.48 -3.08 7.69
CA PHE A 162 -8.22 -3.05 6.24
C PHE A 162 -9.49 -3.31 5.46
#